data_117f83f7d9f864d2c9adaf537a3bba30
#
_entry.id   117f83f7d9f864d2c9adaf537a3bba30
#
_cell.length_a   1.000
_cell.length_b   1.000
_cell.length_c   1.000
_cell.angle_alpha   90.00
_cell.angle_beta   90.00
_cell.angle_gamma   90.00
#
_symmetry.space_group_name_H-M   'P 1'
#
loop_
_entity.id
_entity.type
_entity.pdbx_description
1 polymer ?
#
loop_
_entity_poly.entity_id
_entity_poly.type
_entity_poly.pdbx_seq_one_letter_code
_entity_poly.pdbx_strand_id
1 'polypeptide(L)'
;HTINGSEYTFNSDGSMVTSAWVGNKYYGADGVWIPYYKNENWRKDTNGYWYQRPDGTYPVSQWESIDGHWYYFNASGYMISNNWLKLGKTWYYLDENGVMHTGWLHLGNSWYYLDASGVMLTGWAYLGNGWYYFSENGAMYGSGWHIINNTYYYMYSNGAMAADTWIGSYYVNASGAWVPGKVKYTAGWIQNGSRWWYRHQDGSYTSNGWEYINGKWYYFDQSGWMVTGWLKLGNTWYYLTGSGAMATNTRIGSYYVNGSG
;
A
#
# COMPACT_ATOMS: atom_id res chain seq x y z
N HIS A 1 -13.75 -0.27 -23.10
CA HIS A 1 -14.16 -1.47 -23.85
C HIS A 1 -13.84 -1.29 -25.34
N THR A 2 -13.23 -2.29 -25.94
CA THR A 2 -12.96 -2.29 -27.40
C THR A 2 -13.98 -3.15 -28.13
N ILE A 3 -14.68 -2.56 -29.09
CA ILE A 3 -15.69 -3.22 -29.94
C ILE A 3 -15.34 -2.94 -31.40
N ASN A 4 -15.10 -3.97 -32.20
CA ASN A 4 -14.71 -3.87 -33.61
C ASN A 4 -13.52 -2.92 -33.87
N GLY A 5 -12.53 -2.91 -32.95
CA GLY A 5 -11.34 -2.08 -33.05
C GLY A 5 -11.50 -0.63 -32.56
N SER A 6 -12.70 -0.20 -32.20
CA SER A 6 -12.97 1.13 -31.61
C SER A 6 -13.11 1.05 -30.10
N GLU A 7 -12.59 2.06 -29.38
CA GLU A 7 -12.70 2.15 -27.93
C GLU A 7 -13.95 2.93 -27.53
N TYR A 8 -14.70 2.37 -26.57
CA TYR A 8 -15.90 2.96 -25.96
C TYR A 8 -15.77 2.95 -24.45
N THR A 9 -16.48 3.86 -23.78
CA THR A 9 -16.63 3.83 -22.32
C THR A 9 -18.10 3.93 -21.93
N PHE A 10 -18.43 3.41 -20.74
CA PHE A 10 -19.81 3.34 -20.24
C PHE A 10 -19.86 3.89 -18.82
N ASN A 11 -20.95 4.58 -18.50
CA ASN A 11 -21.30 5.01 -17.16
C ASN A 11 -21.61 3.79 -16.26
N SER A 12 -21.73 4.03 -14.96
CA SER A 12 -22.08 2.99 -13.97
C SER A 12 -23.48 2.38 -14.19
N ASP A 13 -24.38 3.09 -14.87
CA ASP A 13 -25.72 2.63 -15.24
C ASP A 13 -25.74 1.83 -16.55
N GLY A 14 -24.58 1.63 -17.19
CA GLY A 14 -24.44 0.92 -18.47
C GLY A 14 -24.69 1.77 -19.71
N SER A 15 -25.03 3.05 -19.58
CA SER A 15 -25.17 3.95 -20.74
C SER A 15 -23.80 4.28 -21.34
N MET A 16 -23.74 4.36 -22.68
CA MET A 16 -22.53 4.73 -23.40
C MET A 16 -22.24 6.23 -23.23
N VAL A 17 -21.00 6.56 -22.94
CA VAL A 17 -20.56 7.96 -22.93
C VAL A 17 -20.44 8.48 -24.35
N THR A 18 -21.08 9.62 -24.64
CA THR A 18 -21.05 10.29 -25.93
C THR A 18 -20.80 11.79 -25.77
N SER A 19 -20.12 12.39 -26.73
CA SER A 19 -19.82 13.84 -26.76
C SER A 19 -19.24 14.38 -25.46
N ALA A 20 -18.38 13.59 -24.80
CA ALA A 20 -17.86 13.90 -23.45
C ALA A 20 -16.44 13.40 -23.22
N TRP A 21 -15.78 14.04 -22.25
CA TRP A 21 -14.49 13.59 -21.74
C TRP A 21 -14.65 12.59 -20.59
N VAL A 22 -13.81 11.55 -20.60
CA VAL A 22 -13.61 10.64 -19.46
C VAL A 22 -12.12 10.55 -19.22
N GLY A 23 -11.66 11.17 -18.14
CA GLY A 23 -10.23 11.40 -17.93
C GLY A 23 -9.66 12.28 -19.05
N ASN A 24 -8.62 11.80 -19.71
CA ASN A 24 -7.95 12.49 -20.82
C ASN A 24 -8.42 12.00 -22.23
N LYS A 25 -9.51 11.26 -22.30
CA LYS A 25 -10.07 10.72 -23.55
C LYS A 25 -11.40 11.37 -23.89
N TYR A 26 -11.54 11.90 -25.11
CA TYR A 26 -12.81 12.41 -25.61
C TYR A 26 -13.53 11.34 -26.44
N TYR A 27 -14.81 11.10 -26.12
CA TYR A 27 -15.68 10.19 -26.84
C TYR A 27 -16.67 10.98 -27.69
N GLY A 28 -16.72 10.72 -28.98
CA GLY A 28 -17.55 11.43 -29.93
C GLY A 28 -19.06 11.20 -29.76
N ALA A 29 -19.88 11.77 -30.63
CA ALA A 29 -21.32 11.61 -30.59
C ALA A 29 -21.78 10.15 -30.82
N ASP A 30 -20.95 9.36 -31.44
CA ASP A 30 -21.11 7.92 -31.67
C ASP A 30 -20.52 7.05 -30.54
N GLY A 31 -19.99 7.67 -29.49
CA GLY A 31 -19.36 7.02 -28.36
C GLY A 31 -17.97 6.49 -28.63
N VAL A 32 -17.38 6.68 -29.79
CA VAL A 32 -16.02 6.23 -30.13
C VAL A 32 -15.00 7.20 -29.54
N TRP A 33 -13.95 6.66 -28.93
CA TRP A 33 -12.80 7.48 -28.54
C TRP A 33 -12.17 8.14 -29.78
N ILE A 34 -12.05 9.49 -29.71
CA ILE A 34 -11.36 10.29 -30.73
C ILE A 34 -9.98 10.67 -30.20
N PRO A 35 -8.89 10.03 -30.65
CA PRO A 35 -7.54 10.41 -30.27
C PRO A 35 -7.25 11.86 -30.63
N TYR A 36 -6.57 12.57 -29.72
CA TYR A 36 -6.11 13.96 -29.96
C TYR A 36 -7.24 14.94 -30.31
N TYR A 37 -8.47 14.69 -29.79
CA TYR A 37 -9.60 15.58 -30.02
C TYR A 37 -9.28 17.01 -29.60
N LYS A 38 -9.52 17.94 -30.51
CA LYS A 38 -9.39 19.39 -30.32
C LYS A 38 -10.63 20.08 -30.88
N ASN A 39 -11.21 21.01 -30.13
CA ASN A 39 -12.33 21.80 -30.62
C ASN A 39 -11.93 22.77 -31.75
N GLU A 40 -12.89 23.48 -32.33
CA GLU A 40 -12.69 24.36 -33.49
C GLU A 40 -11.73 25.56 -33.22
N ASN A 41 -11.42 25.87 -31.97
CA ASN A 41 -10.47 26.94 -31.61
C ASN A 41 -9.02 26.47 -31.57
N TRP A 42 -8.79 25.16 -31.62
CA TRP A 42 -7.45 24.62 -31.76
C TRP A 42 -6.94 24.80 -33.19
N ARG A 43 -5.69 25.20 -33.29
CA ARG A 43 -4.96 25.39 -34.55
C ARG A 43 -3.72 24.50 -34.53
N LYS A 44 -3.29 24.06 -35.70
CA LYS A 44 -2.08 23.27 -35.90
C LYS A 44 -1.30 23.80 -37.08
N ASP A 45 0.00 23.92 -36.90
CA ASP A 45 0.96 24.16 -37.97
C ASP A 45 2.16 23.20 -37.88
N THR A 46 3.24 23.47 -38.54
CA THR A 46 4.47 22.65 -38.55
C THR A 46 5.18 22.64 -37.20
N ASN A 47 4.93 23.60 -36.32
CA ASN A 47 5.56 23.74 -35.01
C ASN A 47 4.73 23.09 -33.87
N GLY A 48 3.45 22.78 -34.13
CA GLY A 48 2.60 22.12 -33.15
C GLY A 48 1.18 22.68 -33.06
N TYR A 49 0.51 22.33 -31.96
CA TYR A 49 -0.82 22.85 -31.65
C TYR A 49 -0.71 24.14 -30.85
N TRP A 50 -1.64 25.08 -31.13
CA TRP A 50 -1.87 26.31 -30.36
C TRP A 50 -3.37 26.58 -30.26
N TYR A 51 -3.80 27.41 -29.29
CA TYR A 51 -5.21 27.68 -29.03
C TYR A 51 -5.55 29.14 -29.28
N GLN A 52 -6.52 29.40 -30.12
CA GLN A 52 -7.03 30.74 -30.39
C GLN A 52 -8.27 30.97 -29.54
N ARG A 53 -8.22 31.94 -28.64
CA ARG A 53 -9.38 32.33 -27.84
C ARG A 53 -10.44 33.02 -28.73
N PRO A 54 -11.71 33.08 -28.26
CA PRO A 54 -12.78 33.78 -29.02
C PRO A 54 -12.49 35.23 -29.36
N ASP A 55 -11.66 35.94 -28.55
CA ASP A 55 -11.23 37.31 -28.77
C ASP A 55 -10.06 37.44 -29.78
N GLY A 56 -9.61 36.32 -30.34
CA GLY A 56 -8.50 36.22 -31.28
C GLY A 56 -7.12 36.16 -30.65
N THR A 57 -6.99 36.29 -29.33
CA THR A 57 -5.72 36.13 -28.61
C THR A 57 -5.34 34.66 -28.45
N TYR A 58 -4.13 34.39 -27.97
CA TYR A 58 -3.65 33.03 -27.67
C TYR A 58 -2.76 33.03 -26.40
N PRO A 59 -2.75 31.91 -25.63
CA PRO A 59 -1.95 31.82 -24.42
C PRO A 59 -0.44 31.71 -24.73
N VAL A 60 0.39 32.37 -23.92
CA VAL A 60 1.85 32.37 -24.02
C VAL A 60 2.46 32.25 -22.64
N SER A 61 3.38 31.32 -22.45
CA SER A 61 4.07 31.06 -21.17
C SER A 61 3.08 30.90 -19.99
N GLN A 62 1.95 30.26 -20.22
CA GLN A 62 0.90 30.14 -19.19
C GLN A 62 0.09 28.87 -19.31
N TRP A 63 -0.59 28.55 -18.21
CA TRP A 63 -1.66 27.56 -18.15
C TRP A 63 -2.94 28.13 -18.75
N GLU A 64 -3.70 27.27 -19.42
CA GLU A 64 -5.03 27.56 -19.95
C GLU A 64 -5.96 26.38 -19.69
N SER A 65 -7.14 26.65 -19.14
CA SER A 65 -8.18 25.63 -19.00
C SER A 65 -9.09 25.64 -20.21
N ILE A 66 -9.11 24.53 -20.93
CA ILE A 66 -9.90 24.38 -22.17
C ILE A 66 -10.71 23.09 -22.03
N ASP A 67 -12.02 23.20 -22.16
CA ASP A 67 -12.96 22.07 -22.04
C ASP A 67 -12.76 21.25 -20.73
N GLY A 68 -12.46 21.95 -19.60
CA GLY A 68 -12.27 21.33 -18.30
C GLY A 68 -10.89 20.66 -18.09
N HIS A 69 -9.97 20.79 -19.04
CA HIS A 69 -8.62 20.26 -18.98
C HIS A 69 -7.59 21.38 -18.96
N TRP A 70 -6.48 21.18 -18.24
CA TRP A 70 -5.40 22.13 -18.18
C TRP A 70 -4.32 21.81 -19.20
N TYR A 71 -3.92 22.82 -19.95
CA TYR A 71 -2.84 22.80 -20.95
C TYR A 71 -1.81 23.87 -20.60
N TYR A 72 -0.57 23.66 -20.99
CA TYR A 72 0.47 24.70 -20.88
C TYR A 72 1.00 25.07 -22.24
N PHE A 73 1.07 26.37 -22.50
CA PHE A 73 1.61 26.94 -23.72
C PHE A 73 2.98 27.57 -23.49
N ASN A 74 3.95 27.26 -24.35
CA ASN A 74 5.32 27.76 -24.24
C ASN A 74 5.42 29.26 -24.62
N ALA A 75 6.65 29.80 -24.60
CA ALA A 75 6.90 31.22 -24.91
C ALA A 75 6.53 31.61 -26.36
N SER A 76 6.40 30.65 -27.26
CA SER A 76 5.97 30.86 -28.64
C SER A 76 4.47 30.60 -28.83
N GLY A 77 3.72 30.30 -27.77
CA GLY A 77 2.28 30.03 -27.81
C GLY A 77 1.91 28.60 -28.22
N TYR A 78 2.85 27.70 -28.36
CA TYR A 78 2.57 26.30 -28.69
C TYR A 78 2.34 25.44 -27.46
N MET A 79 1.37 24.55 -27.53
CA MET A 79 1.04 23.58 -26.50
C MET A 79 2.23 22.63 -26.26
N ILE A 80 2.59 22.43 -24.98
CA ILE A 80 3.51 21.37 -24.59
C ILE A 80 2.74 20.05 -24.50
N SER A 81 3.30 18.97 -25.02
CA SER A 81 2.74 17.62 -24.92
C SER A 81 3.82 16.57 -24.81
N ASN A 82 3.47 15.42 -24.21
CA ASN A 82 4.34 14.26 -23.98
C ASN A 82 5.68 14.67 -23.33
N ASN A 83 5.63 15.57 -22.37
CA ASN A 83 6.84 16.13 -21.78
C ASN A 83 6.65 16.61 -20.33
N TRP A 84 7.76 16.58 -19.61
CA TRP A 84 7.86 17.22 -18.30
C TRP A 84 7.96 18.75 -18.44
N LEU A 85 7.25 19.45 -17.60
CA LEU A 85 7.29 20.92 -17.49
C LEU A 85 7.78 21.31 -16.12
N LYS A 86 8.86 22.10 -16.06
CA LYS A 86 9.36 22.67 -14.81
C LYS A 86 8.97 24.14 -14.71
N LEU A 87 8.22 24.49 -13.66
CA LEU A 87 7.90 25.89 -13.34
C LEU A 87 8.44 26.21 -11.93
N GLY A 88 9.49 27.00 -11.87
CA GLY A 88 10.20 27.25 -10.61
C GLY A 88 10.80 25.97 -10.02
N LYS A 89 10.30 25.55 -8.85
CA LYS A 89 10.72 24.31 -8.17
C LYS A 89 9.78 23.13 -8.43
N THR A 90 8.70 23.35 -9.16
CA THR A 90 7.59 22.41 -9.34
C THR A 90 7.67 21.74 -10.70
N TRP A 91 7.43 20.45 -10.75
CA TRP A 91 7.34 19.65 -11.97
C TRP A 91 5.91 19.23 -12.24
N TYR A 92 5.52 19.27 -13.51
CA TYR A 92 4.26 18.82 -14.08
C TYR A 92 4.55 17.91 -15.27
N TYR A 93 3.60 17.10 -15.64
CA TYR A 93 3.67 16.29 -16.87
C TYR A 93 2.45 16.58 -17.74
N LEU A 94 2.71 16.91 -19.01
CA LEU A 94 1.68 17.05 -20.04
C LEU A 94 1.69 15.75 -20.87
N ASP A 95 0.54 15.09 -20.96
CA ASP A 95 0.42 13.83 -21.68
C ASP A 95 0.54 14.04 -23.22
N GLU A 96 0.37 12.97 -23.97
CA GLU A 96 0.45 13.00 -25.44
C GLU A 96 -0.57 13.95 -26.10
N ASN A 97 -1.69 14.21 -25.42
CA ASN A 97 -2.71 15.17 -25.84
C ASN A 97 -2.44 16.59 -25.38
N GLY A 98 -1.39 16.81 -24.59
CA GLY A 98 -1.07 18.06 -23.94
C GLY A 98 -1.87 18.34 -22.68
N VAL A 99 -2.65 17.38 -22.19
CA VAL A 99 -3.43 17.51 -20.95
C VAL A 99 -2.51 17.33 -19.75
N MET A 100 -2.65 18.20 -18.76
CA MET A 100 -1.95 18.07 -17.48
C MET A 100 -2.31 16.75 -16.81
N HIS A 101 -1.31 15.91 -16.56
CA HIS A 101 -1.48 14.62 -15.92
C HIS A 101 -1.66 14.76 -14.41
N THR A 102 -2.53 13.93 -13.84
CA THR A 102 -2.73 13.77 -12.39
C THR A 102 -2.79 12.29 -12.03
N GLY A 103 -2.43 11.95 -10.80
CA GLY A 103 -2.41 10.55 -10.36
C GLY A 103 -1.12 9.82 -10.75
N TRP A 104 -1.22 8.50 -10.84
CA TRP A 104 -0.09 7.62 -11.16
C TRP A 104 0.34 7.77 -12.63
N LEU A 105 1.63 7.91 -12.84
CA LEU A 105 2.27 8.04 -14.14
C LEU A 105 3.42 7.03 -14.27
N HIS A 106 3.37 6.19 -15.30
CA HIS A 106 4.45 5.25 -15.62
C HIS A 106 5.21 5.71 -16.86
N LEU A 107 6.48 6.07 -16.69
CA LEU A 107 7.34 6.47 -17.80
C LEU A 107 8.64 5.66 -17.78
N GLY A 108 8.90 4.94 -18.86
CA GLY A 108 10.03 4.03 -18.93
C GLY A 108 9.91 2.93 -17.87
N ASN A 109 10.90 2.85 -16.98
CA ASN A 109 10.91 1.87 -15.88
C ASN A 109 10.55 2.48 -14.53
N SER A 110 10.04 3.71 -14.50
CA SER A 110 9.79 4.44 -13.25
C SER A 110 8.32 4.84 -13.11
N TRP A 111 7.83 4.76 -11.89
CA TRP A 111 6.53 5.29 -11.50
C TRP A 111 6.71 6.64 -10.84
N TYR A 112 5.79 7.54 -11.13
CA TYR A 112 5.66 8.87 -10.57
C TYR A 112 4.23 9.06 -10.07
N TYR A 113 4.02 10.05 -9.23
CA TYR A 113 2.68 10.46 -8.84
C TYR A 113 2.56 11.99 -8.90
N LEU A 114 1.52 12.46 -9.57
CA LEU A 114 1.19 13.88 -9.62
C LEU A 114 -0.11 14.10 -8.83
N ASP A 115 -0.12 15.09 -7.96
CA ASP A 115 -1.30 15.38 -7.14
C ASP A 115 -2.48 15.93 -7.98
N ALA A 116 -3.60 16.28 -7.32
CA ALA A 116 -4.78 16.82 -7.99
C ALA A 116 -4.52 18.16 -8.70
N SER A 117 -3.45 18.87 -8.33
CA SER A 117 -3.00 20.11 -8.96
C SER A 117 -1.98 19.87 -10.09
N GLY A 118 -1.69 18.61 -10.41
CA GLY A 118 -0.67 18.21 -11.38
C GLY A 118 0.78 18.29 -10.88
N VAL A 119 1.01 18.55 -9.60
CA VAL A 119 2.34 18.69 -9.01
C VAL A 119 2.94 17.31 -8.76
N MET A 120 4.14 17.06 -9.29
CA MET A 120 4.90 15.84 -9.06
C MET A 120 5.32 15.72 -7.59
N LEU A 121 5.00 14.59 -6.96
CA LEU A 121 5.38 14.32 -5.57
C LEU A 121 6.84 13.90 -5.45
N THR A 122 7.44 14.30 -4.33
CA THR A 122 8.76 13.83 -3.85
C THR A 122 8.68 13.54 -2.36
N GLY A 123 9.55 12.68 -1.85
CA GLY A 123 9.53 12.27 -0.45
C GLY A 123 8.39 11.28 -0.12
N TRP A 124 7.99 11.25 1.15
CA TRP A 124 6.94 10.36 1.62
C TRP A 124 5.55 10.85 1.22
N ALA A 125 4.72 9.92 0.73
CA ALA A 125 3.31 10.17 0.42
C ALA A 125 2.43 8.99 0.83
N TYR A 126 1.27 9.28 1.42
CA TYR A 126 0.23 8.30 1.72
C TYR A 126 -0.82 8.31 0.61
N LEU A 127 -0.87 7.26 -0.20
CA LEU A 127 -1.71 7.18 -1.38
C LEU A 127 -2.58 5.91 -1.33
N GLY A 128 -3.86 6.09 -1.41
CA GLY A 128 -4.80 4.97 -1.24
C GLY A 128 -4.68 4.38 0.17
N ASN A 129 -4.17 3.17 0.29
CA ASN A 129 -4.03 2.46 1.57
C ASN A 129 -2.57 2.17 1.94
N GLY A 130 -1.60 2.91 1.40
CA GLY A 130 -0.19 2.65 1.62
C GLY A 130 0.71 3.89 1.62
N TRP A 131 1.85 3.77 2.30
CA TRP A 131 2.92 4.74 2.22
C TRP A 131 3.85 4.41 1.06
N TYR A 132 4.24 5.43 0.30
CA TYR A 132 5.19 5.38 -0.80
C TYR A 132 6.28 6.41 -0.59
N TYR A 133 7.44 6.16 -1.17
CA TYR A 133 8.52 7.15 -1.18
C TYR A 133 8.94 7.47 -2.62
N PHE A 134 9.01 8.75 -2.91
CA PHE A 134 9.46 9.28 -4.19
C PHE A 134 10.80 10.00 -3.98
N SER A 135 11.78 9.68 -4.82
CA SER A 135 13.09 10.32 -4.80
C SER A 135 13.00 11.81 -5.17
N GLU A 136 14.11 12.54 -5.06
CA GLU A 136 14.15 13.96 -5.42
C GLU A 136 13.79 14.25 -6.88
N ASN A 137 14.02 13.27 -7.78
CA ASN A 137 13.61 13.35 -9.18
C ASN A 137 12.20 12.81 -9.44
N GLY A 138 11.44 12.53 -8.39
CA GLY A 138 10.05 12.05 -8.45
C GLY A 138 9.88 10.57 -8.71
N ALA A 139 10.93 9.80 -8.97
CA ALA A 139 10.81 8.37 -9.20
C ALA A 139 10.48 7.62 -7.90
N MET A 140 9.42 6.79 -7.94
CA MET A 140 9.00 5.95 -6.82
C MET A 140 10.06 4.89 -6.48
N TYR A 141 10.33 4.69 -5.20
CA TYR A 141 11.14 3.57 -4.75
C TYR A 141 10.36 2.25 -4.92
N GLY A 142 10.98 1.35 -5.66
CA GLY A 142 10.45 0.01 -5.92
C GLY A 142 10.89 -1.03 -4.89
N SER A 143 10.66 -2.30 -5.23
CA SER A 143 10.92 -3.47 -4.38
C SER A 143 12.32 -3.49 -3.76
N GLY A 144 12.38 -3.74 -2.45
CA GLY A 144 13.64 -3.96 -1.73
C GLY A 144 13.86 -3.03 -0.54
N TRP A 145 15.06 -3.12 0.02
CA TRP A 145 15.49 -2.29 1.14
C TRP A 145 16.06 -0.97 0.65
N HIS A 146 15.63 0.12 1.29
CA HIS A 146 16.09 1.48 0.99
C HIS A 146 16.49 2.20 2.28
N ILE A 147 17.52 3.05 2.20
CA ILE A 147 17.91 3.95 3.28
C ILE A 147 17.31 5.32 2.98
N ILE A 148 16.45 5.80 3.88
CA ILE A 148 15.82 7.11 3.80
C ILE A 148 16.08 7.82 5.13
N ASN A 149 16.75 8.98 5.08
CA ASN A 149 17.14 9.73 6.29
C ASN A 149 17.80 8.85 7.37
N ASN A 150 18.78 8.04 6.94
CA ASN A 150 19.57 7.13 7.80
C ASN A 150 18.74 6.01 8.48
N THR A 151 17.55 5.72 7.97
CA THR A 151 16.67 4.65 8.45
C THR A 151 16.36 3.69 7.31
N TYR A 152 16.38 2.38 7.60
CA TYR A 152 16.03 1.36 6.60
C TYR A 152 14.53 1.12 6.56
N TYR A 153 14.00 1.10 5.34
CA TYR A 153 12.61 0.77 4.99
C TYR A 153 12.59 -0.31 3.90
N TYR A 154 11.56 -1.11 3.89
CA TYR A 154 11.34 -2.09 2.81
C TYR A 154 10.11 -1.72 2.00
N MET A 155 10.27 -1.68 0.67
CA MET A 155 9.16 -1.47 -0.26
C MET A 155 8.80 -2.79 -0.94
N TYR A 156 7.52 -3.07 -1.06
CA TYR A 156 7.01 -4.21 -1.84
C TYR A 156 7.14 -3.96 -3.35
N SER A 157 6.85 -4.98 -4.16
CA SER A 157 6.92 -4.89 -5.64
C SER A 157 5.98 -3.83 -6.23
N ASN A 158 4.90 -3.48 -5.54
CA ASN A 158 3.99 -2.40 -5.92
C ASN A 158 4.42 -1.03 -5.40
N GLY A 159 5.58 -0.91 -4.76
CA GLY A 159 6.13 0.31 -4.18
C GLY A 159 5.60 0.68 -2.78
N ALA A 160 4.61 -0.04 -2.26
CA ALA A 160 4.08 0.25 -0.92
C ALA A 160 5.08 -0.14 0.17
N MET A 161 5.21 0.69 1.19
CA MET A 161 6.08 0.45 2.35
C MET A 161 5.55 -0.69 3.22
N ALA A 162 6.41 -1.62 3.61
CA ALA A 162 6.12 -2.62 4.62
C ALA A 162 6.06 -1.98 6.01
N ALA A 163 5.06 -2.34 6.82
CA ALA A 163 4.92 -1.88 8.18
C ALA A 163 4.41 -3.01 9.08
N ASP A 164 4.86 -2.99 10.35
CA ASP A 164 4.51 -3.95 11.40
C ASP A 164 4.61 -5.41 10.94
N THR A 165 5.72 -5.76 10.29
CA THR A 165 5.88 -7.09 9.69
C THR A 165 7.34 -7.56 9.63
N TRP A 166 7.51 -8.83 9.31
CA TRP A 166 8.81 -9.45 9.09
C TRP A 166 9.11 -9.57 7.60
N ILE A 167 10.27 -9.09 7.20
CA ILE A 167 10.87 -9.26 5.88
C ILE A 167 12.03 -10.25 6.02
N GLY A 168 11.76 -11.52 5.82
CA GLY A 168 12.72 -12.57 6.18
C GLY A 168 13.01 -12.58 7.68
N SER A 169 14.27 -12.31 8.05
CA SER A 169 14.72 -12.20 9.44
C SER A 169 14.69 -10.79 10.01
N TYR A 170 14.28 -9.79 9.26
CA TYR A 170 14.27 -8.40 9.64
C TYR A 170 12.85 -7.91 9.94
N TYR A 171 12.65 -7.28 11.08
CA TYR A 171 11.35 -6.72 11.47
C TYR A 171 11.31 -5.22 11.18
N VAL A 172 10.24 -4.77 10.56
CA VAL A 172 9.90 -3.35 10.44
C VAL A 172 8.73 -3.02 11.35
N ASN A 173 8.80 -1.91 12.07
CA ASN A 173 7.74 -1.48 13.00
C ASN A 173 6.55 -0.85 12.26
N ALA A 174 5.56 -0.36 13.01
CA ALA A 174 4.36 0.27 12.46
C ALA A 174 4.63 1.52 11.62
N SER A 175 5.76 2.21 11.82
CA SER A 175 6.19 3.32 10.96
C SER A 175 7.04 2.87 9.77
N GLY A 176 7.20 1.56 9.55
CA GLY A 176 7.98 0.97 8.47
C GLY A 176 9.49 0.90 8.73
N ALA A 177 9.97 1.46 9.83
CA ALA A 177 11.39 1.48 10.14
C ALA A 177 11.89 0.10 10.59
N TRP A 178 13.03 -0.35 10.04
CA TRP A 178 13.70 -1.55 10.52
C TRP A 178 14.11 -1.41 11.99
N VAL A 179 13.86 -2.47 12.76
CA VAL A 179 14.21 -2.56 14.19
C VAL A 179 15.41 -3.49 14.35
N PRO A 180 16.62 -2.96 14.54
CA PRO A 180 17.81 -3.78 14.76
C PRO A 180 17.67 -4.68 15.98
N GLY A 181 18.19 -5.91 15.89
CA GLY A 181 18.26 -6.83 17.03
C GLY A 181 16.94 -7.47 17.43
N LYS A 182 15.81 -7.14 16.79
CA LYS A 182 14.56 -7.89 17.04
C LYS A 182 14.69 -9.30 16.49
N VAL A 183 14.41 -10.29 17.34
CA VAL A 183 14.52 -11.72 17.00
C VAL A 183 13.14 -12.28 16.72
N LYS A 184 13.01 -13.04 15.63
CA LYS A 184 11.81 -13.81 15.30
C LYS A 184 11.91 -15.17 15.94
N TYR A 185 11.07 -15.43 16.93
CA TYR A 185 11.01 -16.72 17.56
C TYR A 185 9.97 -17.60 16.86
N THR A 186 10.22 -18.91 16.86
CA THR A 186 9.18 -19.89 16.55
C THR A 186 8.49 -20.26 17.85
N ALA A 187 7.16 -20.12 17.91
CA ALA A 187 6.40 -20.58 19.06
C ALA A 187 6.57 -22.09 19.24
N GLY A 188 6.74 -22.52 20.48
CA GLY A 188 6.92 -23.94 20.73
C GLY A 188 7.41 -24.28 22.13
N TRP A 189 7.32 -25.58 22.44
CA TRP A 189 7.81 -26.12 23.69
C TRP A 189 9.34 -26.10 23.75
N ILE A 190 9.88 -25.60 24.84
CA ILE A 190 11.32 -25.55 25.11
C ILE A 190 11.60 -26.38 26.36
N GLN A 191 12.54 -27.30 26.24
CA GLN A 191 13.01 -28.12 27.36
C GLN A 191 14.31 -27.54 27.93
N ASN A 192 14.38 -27.48 29.26
CA ASN A 192 15.61 -27.20 29.97
C ASN A 192 15.73 -28.16 31.17
N GLY A 193 16.64 -29.12 31.07
CA GLY A 193 16.74 -30.22 31.99
C GLY A 193 15.45 -31.09 31.93
N SER A 194 14.79 -31.28 33.07
CA SER A 194 13.54 -32.03 33.21
C SER A 194 12.28 -31.12 33.05
N ARG A 195 12.48 -29.83 32.94
CA ARG A 195 11.37 -28.85 32.91
C ARG A 195 11.08 -28.38 31.52
N TRP A 196 9.80 -28.00 31.29
CA TRP A 196 9.30 -27.48 30.04
C TRP A 196 8.67 -26.12 30.26
N TRP A 197 8.79 -25.23 29.23
CA TRP A 197 8.05 -23.98 29.12
C TRP A 197 7.63 -23.75 27.65
N TYR A 198 6.68 -22.88 27.42
CA TYR A 198 6.22 -22.60 26.05
C TYR A 198 6.63 -21.18 25.65
N ARG A 199 7.34 -21.09 24.54
CA ARG A 199 7.78 -19.81 23.97
C ARG A 199 6.79 -19.35 22.94
N HIS A 200 6.32 -18.10 23.04
CA HIS A 200 5.50 -17.42 22.04
C HIS A 200 6.36 -16.90 20.88
N GLN A 201 5.69 -16.46 19.79
CA GLN A 201 6.37 -15.93 18.60
C GLN A 201 7.11 -14.61 18.86
N ASP A 202 6.74 -13.85 19.87
CA ASP A 202 7.40 -12.62 20.30
C ASP A 202 8.56 -12.88 21.28
N GLY A 203 8.79 -14.15 21.64
CA GLY A 203 9.80 -14.56 22.62
C GLY A 203 9.32 -14.56 24.06
N SER A 204 8.13 -14.09 24.36
CA SER A 204 7.51 -14.14 25.68
C SER A 204 7.08 -15.56 26.07
N TYR A 205 6.66 -15.73 27.30
CA TYR A 205 6.11 -16.98 27.85
C TYR A 205 5.08 -16.69 28.93
N THR A 206 4.15 -17.63 29.12
CA THR A 206 3.16 -17.53 30.20
C THR A 206 3.78 -17.87 31.55
N SER A 207 3.49 -17.10 32.57
CA SER A 207 3.86 -17.37 33.97
C SER A 207 2.65 -17.17 34.88
N ASN A 208 2.61 -17.98 35.96
CA ASN A 208 1.55 -17.95 36.97
C ASN A 208 0.13 -17.97 36.37
N GLY A 209 -0.10 -18.84 35.39
CA GLY A 209 -1.37 -18.84 34.68
C GLY A 209 -1.63 -20.02 33.78
N TRP A 210 -2.87 -20.07 33.32
CA TRP A 210 -3.32 -21.04 32.34
C TRP A 210 -3.06 -20.54 30.94
N GLU A 211 -2.73 -21.49 30.04
CA GLU A 211 -2.64 -21.24 28.60
C GLU A 211 -3.20 -22.41 27.81
N TYR A 212 -3.95 -22.08 26.74
CA TYR A 212 -4.51 -23.08 25.81
C TYR A 212 -3.59 -23.24 24.61
N ILE A 213 -2.93 -24.41 24.52
CA ILE A 213 -1.94 -24.69 23.49
C ILE A 213 -2.36 -25.96 22.73
N ASN A 214 -2.53 -25.85 21.42
CA ASN A 214 -2.85 -26.98 20.54
C ASN A 214 -4.00 -27.86 21.04
N GLY A 215 -5.09 -27.24 21.50
CA GLY A 215 -6.29 -27.96 21.92
C GLY A 215 -6.30 -28.46 23.36
N LYS A 216 -5.31 -28.09 24.17
CA LYS A 216 -5.19 -28.51 25.57
C LYS A 216 -4.82 -27.36 26.47
N TRP A 217 -5.30 -27.41 27.74
CA TRP A 217 -4.94 -26.44 28.78
C TRP A 217 -3.68 -26.90 29.52
N TYR A 218 -2.78 -25.95 29.78
CA TYR A 218 -1.57 -26.10 30.55
C TYR A 218 -1.52 -25.01 31.59
N TYR A 219 -0.87 -25.27 32.75
CA TYR A 219 -0.60 -24.28 33.77
C TYR A 219 0.89 -24.09 33.91
N PHE A 220 1.31 -22.83 34.01
CA PHE A 220 2.70 -22.44 34.19
C PHE A 220 2.86 -21.81 35.57
N ASP A 221 3.91 -22.19 36.29
CA ASP A 221 4.22 -21.61 37.60
C ASP A 221 4.70 -20.16 37.51
N GLN A 222 5.03 -19.54 38.66
CA GLN A 222 5.45 -18.16 38.69
C GLN A 222 6.74 -17.90 37.91
N SER A 223 7.57 -18.94 37.72
CA SER A 223 8.82 -18.86 36.93
C SER A 223 8.61 -19.23 35.46
N GLY A 224 7.37 -19.52 35.03
CA GLY A 224 7.02 -19.90 33.66
C GLY A 224 7.27 -21.37 33.33
N TRP A 225 7.49 -22.27 34.30
CA TRP A 225 7.64 -23.68 34.06
C TRP A 225 6.29 -24.39 34.03
N MET A 226 6.12 -25.28 33.10
CA MET A 226 4.94 -26.13 32.97
C MET A 226 4.78 -27.02 34.20
N VAL A 227 3.62 -26.98 34.81
CA VAL A 227 3.27 -27.76 36.02
C VAL A 227 2.76 -29.14 35.58
N THR A 228 3.07 -30.17 36.38
CA THR A 228 2.55 -31.53 36.27
C THR A 228 2.06 -32.03 37.63
N GLY A 229 1.15 -33.00 37.65
CA GLY A 229 0.57 -33.54 38.87
C GLY A 229 -0.58 -32.68 39.43
N TRP A 230 -0.86 -32.82 40.72
CA TRP A 230 -1.96 -32.10 41.38
C TRP A 230 -1.61 -30.64 41.61
N LEU A 231 -2.49 -29.75 41.18
CA LEU A 231 -2.37 -28.31 41.33
C LEU A 231 -3.61 -27.75 42.08
N LYS A 232 -3.38 -27.00 43.14
CA LYS A 232 -4.44 -26.31 43.89
C LYS A 232 -4.44 -24.83 43.56
N LEU A 233 -5.54 -24.32 43.02
CA LEU A 233 -5.73 -22.88 42.82
C LEU A 233 -6.97 -22.41 43.58
N GLY A 234 -6.75 -21.62 44.58
CA GLY A 234 -7.81 -21.26 45.53
C GLY A 234 -8.39 -22.50 46.22
N ASN A 235 -9.69 -22.75 46.03
CA ASN A 235 -10.39 -23.91 46.58
C ASN A 235 -10.56 -25.07 45.60
N THR A 236 -10.02 -24.96 44.38
CA THR A 236 -10.18 -25.94 43.30
C THR A 236 -8.89 -26.70 43.08
N TRP A 237 -9.01 -28.02 42.90
CA TRP A 237 -7.90 -28.89 42.50
C TRP A 237 -8.01 -29.28 41.03
N TYR A 238 -6.90 -29.24 40.37
CA TYR A 238 -6.72 -29.66 38.97
C TYR A 238 -5.64 -30.75 38.92
N TYR A 239 -5.67 -31.58 37.88
CA TYR A 239 -4.60 -32.53 37.62
C TYR A 239 -4.00 -32.30 36.25
N LEU A 240 -2.69 -32.02 36.21
CA LEU A 240 -1.90 -31.90 34.99
C LEU A 240 -1.18 -33.25 34.76
N THR A 241 -1.38 -33.84 33.60
CA THR A 241 -0.77 -35.13 33.24
C THR A 241 0.75 -35.05 33.21
N GLY A 242 1.45 -36.14 33.02
CA GLY A 242 2.92 -36.12 32.85
C GLY A 242 3.37 -35.32 31.60
N SER A 243 2.49 -35.09 30.64
CA SER A 243 2.70 -34.17 29.50
C SER A 243 2.35 -32.72 29.79
N GLY A 244 1.89 -32.41 31.00
CA GLY A 244 1.45 -31.08 31.43
C GLY A 244 0.02 -30.73 31.03
N ALA A 245 -0.64 -31.51 30.19
CA ALA A 245 -2.02 -31.24 29.76
C ALA A 245 -3.01 -31.47 30.92
N MET A 246 -3.95 -30.52 31.11
CA MET A 246 -5.01 -30.67 32.12
C MET A 246 -5.87 -31.89 31.81
N ALA A 247 -6.04 -32.77 32.78
CA ALA A 247 -6.93 -33.90 32.70
C ALA A 247 -8.38 -33.46 32.89
N THR A 248 -9.27 -34.01 32.08
CA THR A 248 -10.71 -33.72 32.15
C THR A 248 -11.52 -35.01 32.02
N ASN A 249 -12.71 -35.07 32.68
CA ASN A 249 -13.67 -36.17 32.61
C ASN A 249 -13.01 -37.54 32.84
N THR A 250 -12.10 -37.65 33.81
CA THR A 250 -11.33 -38.90 34.04
C THR A 250 -11.03 -39.11 35.53
N ARG A 251 -10.68 -40.37 35.89
CA ARG A 251 -10.23 -40.70 37.23
C ARG A 251 -8.70 -40.65 37.33
N ILE A 252 -8.21 -40.06 38.44
CA ILE A 252 -6.82 -40.00 38.82
C ILE A 252 -6.71 -40.68 40.21
N GLY A 253 -6.37 -41.95 40.23
CA GLY A 253 -6.46 -42.77 41.43
C GLY A 253 -7.91 -42.83 41.93
N SER A 254 -8.15 -42.44 43.18
CA SER A 254 -9.48 -42.42 43.78
C SER A 254 -10.30 -41.15 43.47
N TYR A 255 -9.68 -40.14 42.83
CA TYR A 255 -10.32 -38.85 42.56
C TYR A 255 -10.86 -38.78 41.14
N TYR A 256 -11.95 -38.04 40.94
CA TYR A 256 -12.50 -37.75 39.61
C TYR A 256 -12.35 -36.27 39.30
N VAL A 257 -11.78 -35.93 38.16
CA VAL A 257 -11.75 -34.58 37.60
C VAL A 257 -12.84 -34.46 36.56
N ASN A 258 -13.60 -33.38 36.61
CA ASN A 258 -14.73 -33.12 35.71
C ASN A 258 -14.28 -32.49 34.36
N GLY A 259 -15.24 -31.98 33.54
CA GLY A 259 -14.95 -31.34 32.26
C GLY A 259 -14.17 -30.02 32.35
N SER A 260 -14.09 -29.42 33.55
CA SER A 260 -13.34 -28.19 33.79
C SER A 260 -11.97 -28.47 34.44
N GLY A 261 -11.64 -29.74 34.66
CA GLY A 261 -10.38 -30.22 35.26
C GLY A 261 -10.51 -30.64 36.77
#